data_9a8e4fcc86dddaa7b9bbbe8e4e8c6910
#
_entry.id   9a8e4fcc86dddaa7b9bbbe8e4e8c6910
#
_cell.length_a   1.000
_cell.length_b   1.000
_cell.length_c   1.000
_cell.angle_alpha   90.00
_cell.angle_beta   90.00
_cell.angle_gamma   90.00
#
_symmetry.space_group_name_H-M   'P 1'
#
loop_
_entity.id
_entity.type
_entity.pdbx_description
1 polymer ?
#
loop_
_entity_poly.entity_id
_entity_poly.type
_entity_poly.pdbx_seq_one_letter_code
_entity_poly.pdbx_strand_id
1 'polypeptide(L)'
;GEVMIHELVHQWWGLGNMFDTSEPTSPWSAEGLTVYTTYRIVKELYGEDYAQEHYVDQWQKAVDDYYLNFYVRNPEYLEMLPEQVQLAISNSLSQVRQYNEMPLKIWKAEQLVGGEEAMDQILHDLFNRELDPMYPYLTYQEFLDACGLTEEDLNLE
;
A
#
# COMPACT_ATOMS: atom_id res chain seq x y z
N GLY A 1 -5.36 -1.21 -20.53
CA GLY A 1 -4.82 -2.24 -19.72
C GLY A 1 -4.81 -1.94 -18.23
N GLU A 2 -3.96 -2.61 -17.54
CA GLU A 2 -3.86 -2.52 -16.07
C GLU A 2 -3.45 -1.14 -15.58
N VAL A 3 -2.58 -0.45 -16.32
CA VAL A 3 -2.18 0.93 -15.99
C VAL A 3 -3.39 1.86 -16.03
N MET A 4 -4.27 1.67 -16.99
CA MET A 4 -5.50 2.46 -17.11
C MET A 4 -6.43 2.16 -15.92
N ILE A 5 -6.56 0.92 -15.51
CA ILE A 5 -7.33 0.55 -14.31
C ILE A 5 -6.76 1.24 -13.08
N HIS A 6 -5.45 1.20 -12.90
CA HIS A 6 -4.76 1.87 -11.78
C HIS A 6 -5.08 3.37 -11.77
N GLU A 7 -4.96 4.04 -12.89
CA GLU A 7 -5.24 5.48 -12.99
C GLU A 7 -6.72 5.82 -12.76
N LEU A 8 -7.64 4.95 -13.18
CA LEU A 8 -9.07 5.13 -12.91
C LEU A 8 -9.38 4.96 -11.42
N VAL A 9 -8.71 4.04 -10.74
CA VAL A 9 -8.91 3.82 -9.30
C VAL A 9 -8.49 5.05 -8.50
N HIS A 10 -7.52 5.84 -8.98
CA HIS A 10 -7.14 7.09 -8.34
C HIS A 10 -8.28 8.12 -8.26
N GLN A 11 -9.34 7.95 -9.05
CA GLN A 11 -10.53 8.78 -8.91
C GLN A 11 -11.18 8.61 -7.53
N TRP A 12 -11.01 7.44 -6.93
CA TRP A 12 -11.51 7.16 -5.58
C TRP A 12 -10.44 7.39 -4.52
N TRP A 13 -9.21 6.95 -4.80
CA TRP A 13 -8.10 6.98 -3.86
C TRP A 13 -6.99 7.91 -4.35
N GLY A 14 -6.85 9.05 -3.72
CA GLY A 14 -5.77 9.99 -3.99
C GLY A 14 -6.16 11.25 -4.74
N LEU A 15 -7.10 11.20 -5.67
CA LEU A 15 -7.57 12.37 -6.39
C LEU A 15 -9.01 12.73 -6.04
N GLY A 16 -9.88 11.74 -6.03
CA GLY A 16 -11.31 11.94 -5.74
C GLY A 16 -11.66 11.81 -4.28
N ASN A 17 -10.71 11.42 -3.43
CA ASN A 17 -10.93 11.22 -2.01
C ASN A 17 -9.70 11.64 -1.21
N MET A 18 -9.87 11.62 0.08
CA MET A 18 -8.88 12.04 1.04
C MET A 18 -7.79 10.99 1.19
N PHE A 19 -6.55 11.40 1.10
CA PHE A 19 -5.40 10.58 1.40
C PHE A 19 -4.42 11.36 2.25
N ASP A 20 -3.65 10.66 3.05
CA ASP A 20 -2.68 11.27 3.95
C ASP A 20 -1.27 11.14 3.38
N THR A 21 -0.67 12.27 3.05
CA THR A 21 0.71 12.33 2.54
C THR A 21 1.73 12.58 3.65
N SER A 22 1.27 12.78 4.88
CA SER A 22 2.15 13.05 6.03
C SER A 22 2.67 11.78 6.70
N GLU A 23 2.05 10.64 6.41
CA GLU A 23 2.45 9.37 6.99
C GLU A 23 3.86 8.95 6.55
N PRO A 24 4.72 8.53 7.47
CA PRO A 24 6.06 8.06 7.11
C PRO A 24 6.07 6.84 6.21
N THR A 25 5.03 6.02 6.25
CA THR A 25 4.87 4.81 5.44
C THR A 25 4.03 5.05 4.19
N SER A 26 3.55 6.27 4.01
CA SER A 26 2.60 6.63 2.98
C SER A 26 3.29 7.21 1.76
N PRO A 27 2.54 7.45 0.70
CA PRO A 27 1.07 7.49 0.71
C PRO A 27 0.43 6.10 0.64
N TRP A 28 -0.08 5.62 1.77
CA TRP A 28 -0.71 4.30 1.82
C TRP A 28 -2.02 4.24 1.04
N SER A 29 -2.86 5.28 1.16
CA SER A 29 -4.17 5.28 0.50
C SER A 29 -4.08 5.69 -0.96
N ALA A 30 -3.18 6.63 -1.32
CA ALA A 30 -3.04 7.07 -2.70
C ALA A 30 -2.50 5.93 -3.59
N GLU A 31 -1.36 5.35 -3.24
CA GLU A 31 -0.74 4.33 -4.06
C GLU A 31 -1.02 2.91 -3.56
N GLY A 32 -0.86 2.66 -2.26
CA GLY A 32 -1.06 1.32 -1.70
C GLY A 32 -2.46 0.79 -1.92
N LEU A 33 -3.46 1.57 -1.56
CA LEU A 33 -4.86 1.16 -1.71
C LEU A 33 -5.26 1.12 -3.18
N THR A 34 -4.74 2.02 -4.01
CA THR A 34 -4.99 2.02 -5.46
C THR A 34 -4.44 0.76 -6.11
N VAL A 35 -3.21 0.35 -5.78
CA VAL A 35 -2.62 -0.89 -6.29
C VAL A 35 -3.41 -2.11 -5.82
N TYR A 36 -3.77 -2.16 -4.55
CA TYR A 36 -4.60 -3.25 -4.03
C TYR A 36 -5.95 -3.35 -4.75
N THR A 37 -6.62 -2.22 -4.96
CA THR A 37 -7.91 -2.21 -5.66
C THR A 37 -7.75 -2.62 -7.12
N THR A 38 -6.68 -2.19 -7.79
CA THR A 38 -6.36 -2.63 -9.15
C THR A 38 -6.20 -4.15 -9.20
N TYR A 39 -5.47 -4.72 -8.24
CA TYR A 39 -5.33 -6.18 -8.09
C TYR A 39 -6.69 -6.87 -7.97
N ARG A 40 -7.60 -6.32 -7.15
CA ARG A 40 -8.94 -6.91 -6.99
C ARG A 40 -9.74 -6.91 -8.29
N ILE A 41 -9.64 -5.83 -9.07
CA ILE A 41 -10.30 -5.73 -10.37
C ILE A 41 -9.68 -6.70 -11.37
N VAL A 42 -8.35 -6.77 -11.42
CA VAL A 42 -7.64 -7.71 -12.30
C VAL A 42 -7.97 -9.16 -11.96
N LYS A 43 -8.09 -9.46 -10.67
CA LYS A 43 -8.51 -10.80 -10.20
C LYS A 43 -9.89 -11.19 -10.75
N GLU A 44 -10.84 -10.24 -10.73
CA GLU A 44 -12.17 -10.47 -11.32
C GLU A 44 -12.12 -10.68 -12.84
N LEU A 45 -11.28 -9.93 -13.53
CA LEU A 45 -11.20 -9.95 -15.00
C LEU A 45 -10.38 -11.12 -15.55
N TYR A 46 -9.29 -11.49 -14.89
CA TYR A 46 -8.30 -12.44 -15.41
C TYR A 46 -8.11 -13.68 -14.55
N GLY A 47 -8.75 -13.74 -13.39
CA GLY A 47 -8.70 -14.89 -12.50
C GLY A 47 -7.67 -14.79 -11.39
N GLU A 48 -7.84 -15.67 -10.40
CA GLU A 48 -7.02 -15.68 -9.19
C GLU A 48 -5.56 -15.99 -9.46
N ASP A 49 -5.28 -16.98 -10.30
CA ASP A 49 -3.90 -17.39 -10.59
C ASP A 49 -3.11 -16.29 -11.28
N TYR A 50 -3.73 -15.59 -12.22
CA TYR A 50 -3.12 -14.45 -12.89
C TYR A 50 -2.80 -13.33 -11.90
N ALA A 51 -3.76 -12.97 -11.07
CA ALA A 51 -3.60 -11.89 -10.10
C ALA A 51 -2.56 -12.23 -9.03
N GLN A 52 -2.52 -13.49 -8.59
CA GLN A 52 -1.50 -13.95 -7.65
C GLN A 52 -0.10 -13.80 -8.23
N GLU A 53 0.10 -14.31 -9.44
CA GLU A 53 1.41 -14.30 -10.10
C GLU A 53 1.90 -12.89 -10.43
N HIS A 54 1.00 -12.04 -10.96
CA HIS A 54 1.37 -10.72 -11.47
C HIS A 54 1.31 -9.61 -10.43
N TYR A 55 0.70 -9.86 -9.26
CA TYR A 55 0.56 -8.86 -8.19
C TYR A 55 1.16 -9.35 -6.89
N VAL A 56 0.52 -10.29 -6.21
CA VAL A 56 0.93 -10.71 -4.86
C VAL A 56 2.35 -11.26 -4.83
N ASP A 57 2.69 -12.15 -5.75
CA ASP A 57 4.04 -12.74 -5.82
C ASP A 57 5.09 -11.67 -6.14
N GLN A 58 4.77 -10.71 -7.00
CA GLN A 58 5.68 -9.61 -7.33
C GLN A 58 5.87 -8.68 -6.14
N TRP A 59 4.82 -8.37 -5.41
CA TRP A 59 4.94 -7.57 -4.19
C TRP A 59 5.82 -8.28 -3.16
N GLN A 60 5.59 -9.57 -2.97
CA GLN A 60 6.36 -10.36 -2.00
C GLN A 60 7.85 -10.37 -2.36
N LYS A 61 8.16 -10.60 -3.64
CA LYS A 61 9.55 -10.57 -4.11
C LYS A 61 10.19 -9.22 -3.87
N ALA A 62 9.51 -8.14 -4.23
CA ALA A 62 10.04 -6.80 -4.05
C ALA A 62 10.27 -6.46 -2.57
N VAL A 63 9.36 -6.89 -1.69
CA VAL A 63 9.50 -6.69 -0.25
C VAL A 63 10.64 -7.51 0.32
N ASP A 64 10.78 -8.77 -0.10
CA ASP A 64 11.90 -9.61 0.33
C ASP A 64 13.24 -8.99 -0.07
N ASP A 65 13.35 -8.51 -1.30
CA ASP A 65 14.55 -7.83 -1.79
C ASP A 65 14.82 -6.53 -1.03
N TYR A 66 13.75 -5.79 -0.68
CA TYR A 66 13.86 -4.56 0.11
C TYR A 66 14.53 -4.83 1.47
N TYR A 67 14.06 -5.83 2.20
CA TYR A 67 14.60 -6.15 3.52
C TYR A 67 15.99 -6.81 3.47
N LEU A 68 16.42 -7.26 2.30
CA LEU A 68 17.80 -7.72 2.05
C LEU A 68 18.72 -6.60 1.53
N ASN A 69 18.17 -5.45 1.20
CA ASN A 69 18.94 -4.34 0.66
C ASN A 69 19.96 -3.84 1.69
N PHE A 70 21.20 -3.63 1.23
CA PHE A 70 22.30 -3.21 2.10
C PHE A 70 21.98 -1.91 2.85
N TYR A 71 21.42 -0.91 2.17
CA TYR A 71 21.12 0.39 2.78
C TYR A 71 19.90 0.39 3.69
N VAL A 72 18.98 -0.53 3.48
CA VAL A 72 17.86 -0.75 4.41
C VAL A 72 18.37 -1.36 5.72
N ARG A 73 19.31 -2.31 5.60
CA ARG A 73 19.89 -2.99 6.76
C ARG A 73 20.98 -2.17 7.46
N ASN A 74 21.58 -1.24 6.75
CA ASN A 74 22.70 -0.42 7.25
C ASN A 74 22.48 1.05 6.85
N PRO A 75 21.48 1.72 7.43
CA PRO A 75 21.13 3.08 7.04
C PRO A 75 22.23 4.09 7.25
N GLU A 76 23.15 3.84 8.18
CA GLU A 76 24.32 4.69 8.41
C GLU A 76 25.23 4.80 7.18
N TYR A 77 25.33 3.76 6.36
CA TYR A 77 26.12 3.80 5.14
C TYR A 77 25.44 4.60 4.03
N LEU A 78 24.11 4.65 4.03
CA LEU A 78 23.39 5.51 3.10
C LEU A 78 23.72 6.98 3.35
N GLU A 79 23.77 7.38 4.62
CA GLU A 79 24.08 8.75 5.02
C GLU A 79 25.49 9.20 4.64
N MET A 80 26.41 8.26 4.39
CA MET A 80 27.78 8.55 3.97
C MET A 80 27.91 8.84 2.48
N LEU A 81 26.88 8.58 1.69
CA LEU A 81 26.91 8.78 0.24
C LEU A 81 26.68 10.25 -0.14
N PRO A 82 27.12 10.66 -1.34
CA PRO A 82 26.77 11.99 -1.85
C PRO A 82 25.26 12.21 -1.86
N GLU A 83 24.84 13.43 -1.58
CA GLU A 83 23.41 13.77 -1.42
C GLU A 83 22.53 13.29 -2.59
N GLN A 84 22.98 13.50 -3.83
CA GLN A 84 22.22 13.09 -5.01
C GLN A 84 22.04 11.57 -5.09
N VAL A 85 23.06 10.81 -4.68
CA VAL A 85 23.01 9.36 -4.64
C VAL A 85 22.08 8.90 -3.52
N GLN A 86 22.14 9.54 -2.34
CA GLN A 86 21.20 9.27 -1.25
C GLN A 86 19.74 9.44 -1.70
N LEU A 87 19.45 10.56 -2.38
CA LEU A 87 18.10 10.85 -2.87
C LEU A 87 17.62 9.80 -3.87
N ALA A 88 18.47 9.41 -4.81
CA ALA A 88 18.14 8.39 -5.80
C ALA A 88 17.80 7.04 -5.15
N ILE A 89 18.63 6.61 -4.19
CA ILE A 89 18.41 5.35 -3.46
C ILE A 89 17.14 5.44 -2.61
N SER A 90 16.97 6.54 -1.86
CA SER A 90 15.81 6.75 -0.99
C SER A 90 14.52 6.77 -1.79
N ASN A 91 14.51 7.42 -2.95
CA ASN A 91 13.33 7.43 -3.83
C ASN A 91 13.00 6.04 -4.35
N SER A 92 14.01 5.28 -4.75
CA SER A 92 13.83 3.89 -5.21
C SER A 92 13.25 3.01 -4.11
N LEU A 93 13.78 3.12 -2.89
CA LEU A 93 13.28 2.37 -1.74
C LEU A 93 11.85 2.78 -1.37
N SER A 94 11.56 4.07 -1.42
CA SER A 94 10.22 4.60 -1.15
C SER A 94 9.19 4.06 -2.15
N GLN A 95 9.55 3.94 -3.42
CA GLN A 95 8.65 3.37 -4.43
C GLN A 95 8.31 1.92 -4.13
N VAL A 96 9.28 1.13 -3.67
CA VAL A 96 9.01 -0.26 -3.26
C VAL A 96 7.99 -0.28 -2.12
N ARG A 97 8.12 0.61 -1.15
CA ARG A 97 7.18 0.68 -0.04
C ARG A 97 5.77 1.07 -0.49
N GLN A 98 5.65 2.06 -1.37
CA GLN A 98 4.36 2.55 -1.86
C GLN A 98 3.64 1.52 -2.74
N TYR A 99 4.35 0.92 -3.68
CA TYR A 99 3.76 0.10 -4.75
C TYR A 99 3.80 -1.39 -4.46
N ASN A 100 4.54 -1.85 -3.47
CA ASN A 100 4.67 -3.27 -3.16
C ASN A 100 4.40 -3.59 -1.69
N GLU A 101 5.07 -2.92 -0.76
CA GLU A 101 4.89 -3.16 0.67
C GLU A 101 3.46 -2.82 1.12
N MET A 102 2.97 -1.65 0.78
CA MET A 102 1.65 -1.22 1.23
C MET A 102 0.51 -2.07 0.65
N PRO A 103 0.46 -2.36 -0.68
CA PRO A 103 -0.58 -3.25 -1.18
C PRO A 103 -0.46 -4.66 -0.61
N LEU A 104 0.75 -5.17 -0.36
CA LEU A 104 0.93 -6.47 0.27
C LEU A 104 0.40 -6.49 1.70
N LYS A 105 0.61 -5.42 2.47
CA LYS A 105 0.03 -5.27 3.81
C LYS A 105 -1.49 -5.24 3.77
N ILE A 106 -2.08 -4.53 2.82
CA ILE A 106 -3.54 -4.47 2.67
C ILE A 106 -4.07 -5.87 2.30
N TRP A 107 -3.39 -6.57 1.41
CA TRP A 107 -3.74 -7.96 1.07
C TRP A 107 -3.65 -8.88 2.29
N LYS A 108 -2.60 -8.73 3.09
CA LYS A 108 -2.47 -9.49 4.35
C LYS A 108 -3.60 -9.16 5.32
N ALA A 109 -3.97 -7.87 5.43
CA ALA A 109 -5.10 -7.45 6.24
C ALA A 109 -6.40 -8.11 5.76
N GLU A 110 -6.62 -8.19 4.44
CA GLU A 110 -7.77 -8.89 3.87
C GLU A 110 -7.83 -10.35 4.36
N GLN A 111 -6.72 -11.05 4.35
CA GLN A 111 -6.68 -12.44 4.84
C GLN A 111 -7.03 -12.50 6.34
N LEU A 112 -6.50 -11.58 7.12
CA LEU A 112 -6.69 -11.57 8.58
C LEU A 112 -8.11 -11.18 9.01
N VAL A 113 -8.79 -10.32 8.26
CA VAL A 113 -10.17 -9.92 8.59
C VAL A 113 -11.22 -10.93 8.09
N GLY A 114 -10.81 -11.95 7.35
CA GLY A 114 -11.69 -13.03 6.93
C GLY A 114 -12.01 -13.09 5.44
N GLY A 115 -11.40 -12.25 4.61
CA GLY A 115 -11.52 -12.33 3.16
C GLY A 115 -12.03 -11.06 2.51
N GLU A 116 -12.33 -11.17 1.21
CA GLU A 116 -12.69 -10.03 0.36
C GLU A 116 -13.97 -9.32 0.79
N GLU A 117 -15.00 -10.08 1.14
CA GLU A 117 -16.28 -9.49 1.54
C GLU A 117 -16.15 -8.64 2.80
N ALA A 118 -15.41 -9.13 3.80
CA ALA A 118 -15.14 -8.39 5.02
C ALA A 118 -14.31 -7.13 4.74
N MET A 119 -13.28 -7.25 3.91
CA MET A 119 -12.45 -6.10 3.53
C MET A 119 -13.26 -5.06 2.77
N ASP A 120 -14.12 -5.48 1.85
CA ASP A 120 -14.98 -4.56 1.08
C ASP A 120 -15.92 -3.77 1.99
N GLN A 121 -16.46 -4.42 3.02
CA GLN A 121 -17.31 -3.73 3.99
C GLN A 121 -16.52 -2.69 4.80
N ILE A 122 -15.31 -3.04 5.21
CA ILE A 122 -14.41 -2.13 5.93
C ILE A 122 -14.10 -0.90 5.07
N LEU A 123 -13.69 -1.12 3.83
CA LEU A 123 -13.36 -0.03 2.91
C LEU A 123 -14.57 0.83 2.57
N HIS A 124 -15.74 0.22 2.39
CA HIS A 124 -16.98 0.93 2.17
C HIS A 124 -17.31 1.86 3.35
N ASP A 125 -17.18 1.37 4.56
CA ASP A 125 -17.46 2.15 5.76
C ASP A 125 -16.46 3.30 5.94
N LEU A 126 -15.18 3.03 5.67
CA LEU A 126 -14.15 4.07 5.70
C LEU A 126 -14.39 5.15 4.65
N PHE A 127 -14.76 4.75 3.44
CA PHE A 127 -15.06 5.71 2.37
C PHE A 127 -16.25 6.60 2.72
N ASN A 128 -17.26 6.05 3.40
CA ASN A 128 -18.51 6.75 3.71
C ASN A 128 -18.54 7.32 5.14
N ARG A 129 -17.43 7.29 5.87
CA ARG A 129 -17.39 7.81 7.22
C ARG A 129 -17.60 9.32 7.28
N GLU A 130 -18.03 9.81 8.42
CA GLU A 130 -18.11 11.23 8.68
C GLU A 130 -16.69 11.82 8.74
N LEU A 131 -16.48 12.90 8.00
CA LEU A 131 -15.15 13.53 7.89
C LEU A 131 -14.93 14.51 9.03
N ASP A 132 -13.73 14.46 9.62
CA ASP A 132 -13.25 15.51 10.52
C ASP A 132 -12.92 16.74 9.66
N PRO A 133 -13.61 17.88 9.86
CA PRO A 133 -13.35 19.09 9.06
C PRO A 133 -11.95 19.67 9.26
N MET A 134 -11.27 19.31 10.35
CA MET A 134 -9.91 19.77 10.63
C MET A 134 -8.86 18.88 9.96
N TYR A 135 -9.18 17.60 9.74
CA TYR A 135 -8.28 16.67 9.07
C TYR A 135 -9.10 15.64 8.30
N PRO A 136 -9.55 15.99 7.09
CA PRO A 136 -10.47 15.14 6.32
C PRO A 136 -9.78 13.99 5.58
N TYR A 137 -8.49 13.75 5.82
CA TYR A 137 -7.73 12.74 5.12
C TYR A 137 -7.88 11.37 5.77
N LEU A 138 -7.84 10.33 4.95
CA LEU A 138 -7.87 8.95 5.41
C LEU A 138 -6.47 8.54 5.86
N THR A 139 -6.32 8.24 7.15
CA THR A 139 -5.03 7.84 7.71
C THR A 139 -4.84 6.33 7.71
N TYR A 140 -3.60 5.90 7.72
CA TYR A 140 -3.27 4.49 7.87
C TYR A 140 -3.79 3.93 9.21
N GLN A 141 -3.71 4.73 10.27
CA GLN A 141 -4.21 4.30 11.58
C GLN A 141 -5.72 4.07 11.58
N GLU A 142 -6.50 4.89 10.88
CA GLU A 142 -7.93 4.66 10.71
C GLU A 142 -8.21 3.32 10.02
N PHE A 143 -7.42 2.97 9.02
CA PHE A 143 -7.54 1.68 8.35
C PHE A 143 -7.23 0.53 9.30
N LEU A 144 -6.14 0.61 10.04
CA LEU A 144 -5.78 -0.42 11.03
C LEU A 144 -6.89 -0.59 12.07
N ASP A 145 -7.38 0.51 12.61
CA ASP A 145 -8.45 0.48 13.63
C ASP A 145 -9.73 -0.16 13.06
N ALA A 146 -10.09 0.18 11.83
CA ALA A 146 -11.26 -0.40 11.18
C ALA A 146 -11.13 -1.91 10.96
N CYS A 147 -9.92 -2.37 10.72
CA CYS A 147 -9.62 -3.80 10.58
C CYS A 147 -9.49 -4.52 11.93
N GLY A 148 -9.33 -3.77 13.03
CA GLY A 148 -9.01 -4.35 14.34
C GLY A 148 -7.61 -4.94 14.40
N LEU A 149 -6.68 -4.38 13.60
CA LEU A 149 -5.31 -4.86 13.47
C LEU A 149 -4.31 -3.81 13.95
N THR A 150 -3.10 -4.28 14.21
CA THR A 150 -1.95 -3.42 14.52
C THR A 150 -0.93 -3.47 13.40
N GLU A 151 0.01 -2.53 13.38
CA GLU A 151 1.12 -2.56 12.42
C GLU A 151 1.94 -3.85 12.55
N GLU A 152 2.08 -4.37 13.77
CA GLU A 152 2.79 -5.62 14.01
C GLU A 152 2.11 -6.81 13.32
N ASP A 153 0.76 -6.84 13.29
CA ASP A 153 0.00 -7.88 12.61
C ASP A 153 0.32 -7.92 11.10
N LEU A 154 0.70 -6.79 10.53
CA LEU A 154 0.99 -6.63 9.10
C LEU A 154 2.49 -6.63 8.80
N ASN A 155 3.33 -6.93 9.76
CA ASN A 155 4.79 -6.99 9.57
C ASN A 155 5.15 -8.02 8.50
N LEU A 156 5.97 -7.60 7.52
CA LEU A 156 6.39 -8.41 6.38
C LEU A 156 7.88 -8.81 6.46
N GLU A 157 8.56 -8.39 7.53
CA GLU A 157 9.96 -8.75 7.75
C GLU A 157 10.15 -10.24 8.03
#